data_2cebb4214882949aa4dbd08b2e174788
#
_entry.id   2cebb4214882949aa4dbd08b2e174788
#
_cell.length_a   1.000
_cell.length_b   1.000
_cell.length_c   1.000
_cell.angle_alpha   90.00
_cell.angle_beta   90.00
_cell.angle_gamma   90.00
#
_symmetry.space_group_name_H-M   'P 1'
#
loop_
_entity.id
_entity.type
_entity.pdbx_description
1 polymer ?
#
loop_
_entity_poly.entity_id
_entity_poly.type
_entity_poly.pdbx_seq_one_letter_code
_entity_poly.pdbx_strand_id
1 'polypeptide(L)'
;MDDKKIKEEFIKYFGEDKWIQEEVLAKLQDVVFDVCENWLAIKPIPVLFGEHIGTDEARLDVKEQVIWLNPKNQDNWIELLDSLLHVLEHLYQILYATSTDTPKAKRWKKELDNYIGGEDPIGNMLQEIELDARAFAQIVLATDYGIHYEHQDPIIQALVDKYIKSGKMLSDD
;
A
#
# COMPACT_ATOMS: atom_id res chain seq x y z
N MET A 1 -29.67 1.32 -16.50
CA MET A 1 -29.67 -0.16 -16.65
C MET A 1 -29.63 -0.70 -15.23
N ASP A 2 -30.39 -1.73 -14.93
CA ASP A 2 -30.45 -2.28 -13.56
C ASP A 2 -29.11 -2.99 -13.26
N ASP A 3 -28.44 -2.61 -12.15
CA ASP A 3 -27.12 -3.16 -11.74
C ASP A 3 -27.14 -4.69 -11.64
N LYS A 4 -28.28 -5.26 -11.23
CA LYS A 4 -28.48 -6.71 -11.18
C LYS A 4 -28.34 -7.36 -12.55
N LYS A 5 -28.90 -6.74 -13.59
CA LYS A 5 -28.84 -7.24 -14.96
C LYS A 5 -27.43 -7.13 -15.54
N ILE A 6 -26.71 -6.07 -15.21
CA ILE A 6 -25.30 -5.90 -15.59
C ILE A 6 -24.46 -7.02 -14.99
N LYS A 7 -24.63 -7.28 -13.67
CA LYS A 7 -23.94 -8.36 -12.97
C LYS A 7 -24.22 -9.73 -13.59
N GLU A 8 -25.48 -10.05 -13.83
CA GLU A 8 -25.88 -11.33 -14.44
C GLU A 8 -25.27 -11.52 -15.84
N GLU A 9 -25.25 -10.48 -16.69
CA GLU A 9 -24.62 -10.53 -18.00
C GLU A 9 -23.11 -10.66 -17.92
N PHE A 10 -22.45 -9.92 -17.03
CA PHE A 10 -21.00 -9.99 -16.84
C PHE A 10 -20.58 -11.40 -16.40
N ILE A 11 -21.24 -11.96 -15.36
CA ILE A 11 -20.95 -13.31 -14.85
C ILE A 11 -21.12 -14.37 -15.93
N LYS A 12 -22.14 -14.23 -16.79
CA LYS A 12 -22.39 -15.13 -17.91
C LYS A 12 -21.21 -15.21 -18.91
N TYR A 13 -20.54 -14.09 -19.16
CA TYR A 13 -19.45 -14.01 -20.15
C TYR A 13 -18.05 -14.21 -19.56
N PHE A 14 -17.82 -13.76 -18.33
CA PHE A 14 -16.48 -13.70 -17.72
C PHE A 14 -16.32 -14.59 -16.48
N GLY A 15 -17.42 -15.10 -15.91
CA GLY A 15 -17.43 -15.90 -14.69
C GLY A 15 -17.60 -15.09 -13.41
N GLU A 16 -18.03 -15.76 -12.35
CA GLU A 16 -18.30 -15.15 -11.04
C GLU A 16 -17.03 -14.64 -10.36
N ASP A 17 -15.92 -15.39 -10.46
CA ASP A 17 -14.64 -14.99 -9.87
C ASP A 17 -14.13 -13.64 -10.40
N LYS A 18 -14.34 -13.38 -11.70
CA LYS A 18 -13.98 -12.08 -12.29
C LYS A 18 -14.86 -10.95 -11.78
N TRP A 19 -16.15 -11.22 -11.56
CA TRP A 19 -17.04 -10.23 -10.97
C TRP A 19 -16.62 -9.89 -9.53
N ILE A 20 -16.27 -10.89 -8.72
CA ILE A 20 -15.79 -10.68 -7.34
C ILE A 20 -14.51 -9.84 -7.35
N GLN A 21 -13.57 -10.10 -8.26
CA GLN A 21 -12.37 -9.28 -8.41
C GLN A 21 -12.71 -7.82 -8.71
N GLU A 22 -13.64 -7.56 -9.61
CA GLU A 22 -14.06 -6.18 -9.95
C GLU A 22 -14.73 -5.46 -8.76
N GLU A 23 -15.57 -6.16 -7.99
CA GLU A 23 -16.19 -5.61 -6.78
C GLU A 23 -15.13 -5.26 -5.71
N VAL A 24 -14.12 -6.11 -5.53
CA VAL A 24 -13.02 -5.87 -4.59
C VAL A 24 -12.17 -4.68 -5.06
N LEU A 25 -11.80 -4.64 -6.34
CA LEU A 25 -11.01 -3.53 -6.91
C LEU A 25 -11.73 -2.18 -6.78
N ALA A 26 -13.04 -2.15 -7.01
CA ALA A 26 -13.82 -0.91 -6.85
C ALA A 26 -13.72 -0.38 -5.41
N LYS A 27 -13.86 -1.25 -4.40
CA LYS A 27 -13.72 -0.87 -2.98
C LYS A 27 -12.30 -0.41 -2.63
N LEU A 28 -11.28 -1.09 -3.15
CA LEU A 28 -9.89 -0.70 -2.94
C LEU A 28 -9.56 0.63 -3.62
N GLN A 29 -10.15 0.89 -4.78
CA GLN A 29 -10.01 2.19 -5.45
C GLN A 29 -10.64 3.33 -4.64
N ASP A 30 -11.78 3.10 -3.97
CA ASP A 30 -12.37 4.07 -3.06
C ASP A 30 -11.43 4.36 -1.87
N VAL A 31 -10.78 3.32 -1.32
CA VAL A 31 -9.74 3.48 -0.29
C VAL A 31 -8.58 4.35 -0.80
N VAL A 32 -8.10 4.11 -2.02
CA VAL A 32 -7.02 4.94 -2.61
C VAL A 32 -7.45 6.40 -2.71
N PHE A 33 -8.67 6.70 -3.15
CA PHE A 33 -9.16 8.07 -3.21
C PHE A 33 -9.18 8.72 -1.84
N ASP A 34 -9.73 8.03 -0.84
CA ASP A 34 -9.86 8.55 0.52
C ASP A 34 -8.50 8.80 1.17
N VAL A 35 -7.58 7.83 1.10
CA VAL A 35 -6.25 7.94 1.68
C VAL A 35 -5.40 9.01 0.99
N CYS A 36 -5.44 9.07 -0.34
CA CYS A 36 -4.71 10.09 -1.10
C CYS A 36 -5.21 11.50 -0.78
N GLU A 37 -6.52 11.69 -0.57
CA GLU A 37 -7.09 13.00 -0.26
C GLU A 37 -6.87 13.40 1.21
N ASN A 38 -7.14 12.48 2.15
CA ASN A 38 -7.24 12.83 3.57
C ASN A 38 -5.94 12.63 4.35
N TRP A 39 -5.04 11.75 3.89
CA TRP A 39 -3.79 11.44 4.57
C TRP A 39 -2.55 11.95 3.85
N LEU A 40 -2.45 11.73 2.56
CA LEU A 40 -1.21 11.94 1.81
C LEU A 40 -1.18 13.24 1.00
N ALA A 41 -2.33 13.83 0.72
CA ALA A 41 -2.48 15.01 -0.14
C ALA A 41 -1.79 14.83 -1.52
N ILE A 42 -1.94 13.65 -2.12
CA ILE A 42 -1.40 13.30 -3.45
C ILE A 42 -2.52 12.92 -4.41
N LYS A 43 -2.19 12.90 -5.70
CA LYS A 43 -3.13 12.45 -6.72
C LYS A 43 -3.33 10.93 -6.64
N PRO A 44 -4.59 10.43 -6.60
CA PRO A 44 -4.86 8.99 -6.61
C PRO A 44 -4.47 8.36 -7.95
N ILE A 45 -4.04 7.10 -7.89
CA ILE A 45 -3.66 6.29 -9.04
C ILE A 45 -4.52 5.01 -9.09
N PRO A 46 -4.64 4.34 -10.25
CA PRO A 46 -5.40 3.10 -10.39
C PRO A 46 -4.83 1.94 -9.58
N VAL A 47 -5.73 1.07 -9.12
CA VAL A 47 -5.40 -0.22 -8.51
C VAL A 47 -5.92 -1.34 -9.40
N LEU A 48 -5.09 -2.33 -9.67
CA LEU A 48 -5.42 -3.48 -10.51
C LEU A 48 -4.91 -4.78 -9.88
N PHE A 49 -5.54 -5.91 -10.20
CA PHE A 49 -4.94 -7.21 -9.94
C PHE A 49 -3.98 -7.61 -11.07
N GLY A 50 -2.83 -8.19 -10.69
CA GLY A 50 -1.82 -8.63 -11.67
C GLY A 50 -1.04 -9.85 -11.20
N GLU A 51 -1.15 -10.96 -11.93
CA GLU A 51 -0.37 -12.18 -11.65
C GLU A 51 1.13 -12.02 -12.00
N HIS A 52 1.48 -11.03 -12.82
CA HIS A 52 2.85 -10.78 -13.26
C HIS A 52 3.78 -10.23 -12.17
N ILE A 53 3.25 -9.84 -11.01
CA ILE A 53 4.07 -9.39 -9.86
C ILE A 53 4.70 -10.55 -9.08
N GLY A 54 4.43 -11.79 -9.48
CA GLY A 54 5.06 -12.99 -8.92
C GLY A 54 4.61 -13.29 -7.50
N THR A 55 5.56 -13.26 -6.56
CA THR A 55 5.31 -13.53 -5.14
C THR A 55 5.03 -12.28 -4.32
N ASP A 56 5.19 -11.09 -4.88
CA ASP A 56 4.89 -9.85 -4.17
C ASP A 56 3.39 -9.78 -3.86
N GLU A 57 3.04 -9.21 -2.74
CA GLU A 57 1.63 -9.00 -2.35
C GLU A 57 1.06 -7.78 -3.06
N ALA A 58 1.86 -6.74 -3.18
CA ALA A 58 1.57 -5.53 -3.94
C ALA A 58 2.84 -4.99 -4.61
N ARG A 59 2.69 -4.25 -5.69
CA ARG A 59 3.78 -3.57 -6.39
C ARG A 59 3.34 -2.24 -6.95
N LEU A 60 4.13 -1.20 -6.71
CA LEU A 60 3.98 0.11 -7.35
C LEU A 60 4.73 0.12 -8.69
N ASP A 61 4.02 0.36 -9.78
CA ASP A 61 4.64 0.74 -11.04
C ASP A 61 4.64 2.27 -11.16
N VAL A 62 5.79 2.86 -10.85
CA VAL A 62 5.97 4.32 -10.86
C VAL A 62 5.84 4.90 -12.28
N LYS A 63 6.27 4.15 -13.29
CA LYS A 63 6.24 4.61 -14.69
C LYS A 63 4.83 4.64 -15.24
N GLU A 64 4.07 3.57 -15.01
CA GLU A 64 2.69 3.44 -15.47
C GLU A 64 1.70 4.12 -14.49
N GLN A 65 2.18 4.53 -13.31
CA GLN A 65 1.37 5.11 -12.24
C GLN A 65 0.19 4.21 -11.86
N VAL A 66 0.47 2.96 -11.53
CA VAL A 66 -0.52 1.96 -11.16
C VAL A 66 -0.02 1.13 -9.98
N ILE A 67 -0.93 0.73 -9.10
CA ILE A 67 -0.68 -0.26 -8.04
C ILE A 67 -1.21 -1.61 -8.51
N TRP A 68 -0.33 -2.60 -8.52
CA TRP A 68 -0.67 -3.98 -8.79
C TRP A 68 -0.81 -4.74 -7.47
N LEU A 69 -1.93 -5.42 -7.27
CA LEU A 69 -2.17 -6.32 -6.15
C LEU A 69 -2.18 -7.77 -6.60
N ASN A 70 -1.72 -8.67 -5.75
CA ASN A 70 -1.72 -10.09 -6.04
C ASN A 70 -3.13 -10.66 -5.88
N PRO A 71 -3.74 -11.23 -6.93
CA PRO A 71 -5.08 -11.80 -6.84
C PRO A 71 -5.19 -13.01 -5.89
N LYS A 72 -4.07 -13.60 -5.47
CA LYS A 72 -4.06 -14.69 -4.46
C LYS A 72 -4.60 -14.24 -3.10
N ASN A 73 -4.52 -12.96 -2.80
CA ASN A 73 -4.97 -12.38 -1.53
C ASN A 73 -6.38 -11.81 -1.61
N GLN A 74 -7.10 -12.01 -2.72
CA GLN A 74 -8.43 -11.41 -2.95
C GLN A 74 -9.47 -11.76 -1.86
N ASP A 75 -9.31 -12.88 -1.19
CA ASP A 75 -10.19 -13.34 -0.11
C ASP A 75 -9.75 -12.85 1.28
N ASN A 76 -8.59 -12.20 1.38
CA ASN A 76 -8.05 -11.64 2.62
C ASN A 76 -8.04 -10.12 2.57
N TRP A 77 -9.17 -9.52 2.96
CA TRP A 77 -9.36 -8.07 2.93
C TRP A 77 -8.32 -7.28 3.73
N ILE A 78 -7.91 -7.80 4.89
CA ILE A 78 -6.93 -7.13 5.76
C ILE A 78 -5.56 -7.08 5.10
N GLU A 79 -5.10 -8.21 4.54
CA GLU A 79 -3.81 -8.27 3.82
C GLU A 79 -3.81 -7.38 2.57
N LEU A 80 -4.94 -7.33 1.83
CA LEU A 80 -5.07 -6.43 0.69
C LEU A 80 -4.98 -4.96 1.10
N LEU A 81 -5.65 -4.59 2.20
CA LEU A 81 -5.60 -3.21 2.72
C LEU A 81 -4.21 -2.86 3.23
N ASP A 82 -3.57 -3.73 4.03
CA ASP A 82 -2.22 -3.50 4.54
C ASP A 82 -1.23 -3.29 3.39
N SER A 83 -1.22 -4.22 2.42
CA SER A 83 -0.34 -4.14 1.25
C SER A 83 -0.61 -2.89 0.39
N LEU A 84 -1.88 -2.51 0.22
CA LEU A 84 -2.27 -1.31 -0.52
C LEU A 84 -1.78 -0.04 0.18
N LEU A 85 -2.03 0.08 1.47
CA LEU A 85 -1.64 1.25 2.27
C LEU A 85 -0.11 1.40 2.33
N HIS A 86 0.59 0.29 2.50
CA HIS A 86 2.05 0.24 2.47
C HIS A 86 2.62 0.79 1.15
N VAL A 87 2.09 0.34 0.02
CA VAL A 87 2.53 0.77 -1.31
C VAL A 87 2.11 2.22 -1.62
N LEU A 88 0.96 2.69 -1.11
CA LEU A 88 0.56 4.10 -1.21
C LEU A 88 1.54 5.03 -0.48
N GLU A 89 2.02 4.61 0.70
CA GLU A 89 3.04 5.38 1.41
C GLU A 89 4.33 5.45 0.60
N HIS A 90 4.77 4.37 -0.05
CA HIS A 90 5.92 4.43 -0.96
C HIS A 90 5.72 5.40 -2.12
N LEU A 91 4.52 5.49 -2.68
CA LEU A 91 4.23 6.51 -3.69
C LEU A 91 4.41 7.92 -3.12
N TYR A 92 3.88 8.18 -1.93
CA TYR A 92 4.06 9.45 -1.24
C TYR A 92 5.54 9.76 -0.98
N GLN A 93 6.30 8.80 -0.45
CA GLN A 93 7.73 8.93 -0.17
C GLN A 93 8.54 9.32 -1.42
N ILE A 94 8.25 8.68 -2.56
CA ILE A 94 8.89 8.99 -3.85
C ILE A 94 8.57 10.42 -4.27
N LEU A 95 7.30 10.82 -4.22
CA LEU A 95 6.87 12.16 -4.59
C LEU A 95 7.47 13.22 -3.65
N TYR A 96 7.43 12.97 -2.34
CA TYR A 96 7.98 13.87 -1.33
C TYR A 96 9.50 14.02 -1.48
N ALA A 97 10.25 12.92 -1.62
CA ALA A 97 11.69 12.92 -1.78
C ALA A 97 12.17 13.62 -3.05
N THR A 98 11.32 13.71 -4.08
CA THR A 98 11.64 14.37 -5.34
C THR A 98 11.17 15.83 -5.41
N SER A 99 10.20 16.23 -4.60
CA SER A 99 9.58 17.56 -4.66
C SER A 99 9.98 18.50 -3.52
N THR A 100 10.63 17.98 -2.46
CA THR A 100 11.03 18.78 -1.28
C THR A 100 12.51 18.67 -0.96
N ASP A 101 13.05 19.62 -0.16
CA ASP A 101 14.46 19.66 0.23
C ASP A 101 14.64 19.61 1.77
N THR A 102 13.77 18.89 2.47
CA THR A 102 13.89 18.67 3.90
C THR A 102 14.94 17.61 4.24
N PRO A 103 15.44 17.55 5.49
CA PRO A 103 16.31 16.46 5.95
C PRO A 103 15.69 15.09 5.72
N LYS A 104 14.38 14.93 6.00
CA LYS A 104 13.62 13.69 5.77
C LYS A 104 13.61 13.29 4.29
N ALA A 105 13.32 14.26 3.38
CA ALA A 105 13.33 14.01 1.94
C ALA A 105 14.70 13.53 1.43
N LYS A 106 15.78 14.10 1.96
CA LYS A 106 17.16 13.70 1.60
C LYS A 106 17.49 12.28 2.09
N ARG A 107 17.05 11.91 3.30
CA ARG A 107 17.24 10.54 3.82
C ARG A 107 16.47 9.54 2.96
N TRP A 108 15.18 9.79 2.71
CA TRP A 108 14.35 8.93 1.88
C TRP A 108 14.87 8.79 0.46
N LYS A 109 15.31 9.92 -0.16
CA LYS A 109 15.93 9.86 -1.48
C LYS A 109 17.16 8.96 -1.49
N LYS A 110 18.02 9.05 -0.48
CA LYS A 110 19.21 8.20 -0.37
C LYS A 110 18.86 6.73 -0.25
N GLU A 111 17.81 6.38 0.53
CA GLU A 111 17.33 5.01 0.67
C GLU A 111 16.67 4.50 -0.62
N LEU A 112 15.84 5.32 -1.29
CA LEU A 112 15.25 4.99 -2.58
C LEU A 112 16.31 4.74 -3.67
N ASP A 113 17.35 5.55 -3.72
CA ASP A 113 18.47 5.41 -4.68
C ASP A 113 19.31 4.14 -4.39
N ASN A 114 19.27 3.60 -3.16
CA ASN A 114 20.02 2.43 -2.70
C ASN A 114 19.10 1.37 -2.07
N TYR A 115 17.90 1.22 -2.60
CA TYR A 115 16.88 0.37 -2.03
C TYR A 115 17.34 -1.08 -1.88
N ILE A 116 17.16 -1.62 -0.67
CA ILE A 116 17.44 -3.02 -0.35
C ILE A 116 16.13 -3.80 -0.49
N GLY A 117 16.07 -4.70 -1.45
CA GLY A 117 14.89 -5.50 -1.73
C GLY A 117 14.73 -6.73 -0.83
N GLY A 118 13.77 -7.57 -1.17
CA GLY A 118 13.42 -8.76 -0.39
C GLY A 118 14.48 -9.86 -0.34
N GLU A 119 15.55 -9.79 -1.13
CA GLU A 119 16.71 -10.68 -1.06
C GLU A 119 17.54 -10.51 0.22
N ASP A 120 17.46 -9.36 0.88
CA ASP A 120 17.95 -9.12 2.24
C ASP A 120 16.81 -8.63 3.12
N PRO A 121 16.00 -9.54 3.70
CA PRO A 121 14.83 -9.16 4.48
C PRO A 121 15.14 -8.29 5.70
N ILE A 122 16.29 -8.52 6.35
CA ILE A 122 16.71 -7.75 7.53
C ILE A 122 17.13 -6.33 7.08
N GLY A 123 17.95 -6.23 6.05
CA GLY A 123 18.38 -4.95 5.51
C GLY A 123 17.20 -4.13 4.98
N ASN A 124 16.26 -4.78 4.29
CA ASN A 124 15.02 -4.15 3.85
C ASN A 124 14.24 -3.54 5.03
N MET A 125 13.98 -4.32 6.07
CA MET A 125 13.21 -3.88 7.24
C MET A 125 13.86 -2.75 8.06
N LEU A 126 15.16 -2.59 7.97
CA LEU A 126 15.88 -1.53 8.71
C LEU A 126 15.89 -0.19 7.99
N GLN A 127 15.42 -0.12 6.74
CA GLN A 127 15.27 1.13 6.02
C GLN A 127 14.15 1.98 6.64
N GLU A 128 14.39 3.27 6.77
CA GLU A 128 13.41 4.22 7.33
C GLU A 128 12.13 4.25 6.48
N ILE A 129 12.24 4.18 5.15
CA ILE A 129 11.10 4.15 4.23
C ILE A 129 10.20 2.93 4.43
N GLU A 130 10.76 1.76 4.75
CA GLU A 130 9.99 0.54 5.02
C GLU A 130 9.28 0.60 6.37
N LEU A 131 9.97 1.08 7.40
CA LEU A 131 9.37 1.25 8.73
C LEU A 131 8.25 2.29 8.69
N ASP A 132 8.44 3.38 7.95
CA ASP A 132 7.45 4.44 7.78
C ASP A 132 6.21 3.92 7.04
N ALA A 133 6.38 3.19 5.93
CA ALA A 133 5.28 2.62 5.17
C ALA A 133 4.45 1.61 5.98
N ARG A 134 5.10 0.75 6.77
CA ARG A 134 4.41 -0.19 7.69
C ARG A 134 3.68 0.54 8.82
N ALA A 135 4.31 1.55 9.41
CA ALA A 135 3.71 2.36 10.46
C ALA A 135 2.47 3.10 9.94
N PHE A 136 2.57 3.68 8.74
CA PHE A 136 1.46 4.35 8.07
C PHE A 136 0.28 3.40 7.87
N ALA A 137 0.51 2.22 7.28
CA ALA A 137 -0.54 1.23 7.05
C ALA A 137 -1.26 0.84 8.37
N GLN A 138 -0.50 0.56 9.44
CA GLN A 138 -1.09 0.20 10.74
C GLN A 138 -1.91 1.35 11.35
N ILE A 139 -1.45 2.59 11.23
CA ILE A 139 -2.16 3.76 11.77
C ILE A 139 -3.46 4.00 11.01
N VAL A 140 -3.44 3.96 9.68
CA VAL A 140 -4.65 4.13 8.85
C VAL A 140 -5.64 3.01 9.12
N LEU A 141 -5.18 1.74 9.16
CA LEU A 141 -6.04 0.59 9.49
C LEU A 141 -6.72 0.77 10.84
N ALA A 142 -5.98 1.19 11.86
CA ALA A 142 -6.54 1.39 13.20
C ALA A 142 -7.50 2.59 13.26
N THR A 143 -7.16 3.70 12.60
CA THR A 143 -7.90 4.97 12.71
C THR A 143 -9.17 4.96 11.88
N ASP A 144 -9.09 4.55 10.61
CA ASP A 144 -10.21 4.68 9.67
C ASP A 144 -11.08 3.42 9.62
N TYR A 145 -10.47 2.25 9.87
CA TYR A 145 -11.16 0.96 9.75
C TYR A 145 -11.36 0.24 11.09
N GLY A 146 -10.77 0.73 12.20
CA GLY A 146 -10.84 0.09 13.51
C GLY A 146 -10.13 -1.28 13.56
N ILE A 147 -9.21 -1.54 12.63
CA ILE A 147 -8.47 -2.79 12.49
C ILE A 147 -7.12 -2.64 13.17
N HIS A 148 -6.90 -3.35 14.27
CA HIS A 148 -5.60 -3.47 14.92
C HIS A 148 -4.81 -4.58 14.24
N TYR A 149 -3.98 -4.21 13.28
CA TYR A 149 -3.12 -5.13 12.54
C TYR A 149 -1.71 -5.12 13.14
N GLU A 150 -1.18 -6.31 13.38
CA GLU A 150 0.20 -6.53 13.82
C GLU A 150 0.92 -7.43 12.81
N HIS A 151 2.15 -7.09 12.49
CA HIS A 151 2.96 -7.91 11.60
C HIS A 151 3.21 -9.28 12.23
N GLN A 152 3.15 -10.35 11.43
CA GLN A 152 3.32 -11.73 11.90
C GLN A 152 4.71 -12.00 12.51
N ASP A 153 5.76 -11.33 12.01
CA ASP A 153 7.10 -11.38 12.61
C ASP A 153 7.19 -10.40 13.78
N PRO A 154 7.40 -10.90 15.03
CA PRO A 154 7.45 -10.06 16.22
C PRO A 154 8.64 -9.09 16.24
N ILE A 155 9.71 -9.39 15.50
CA ILE A 155 10.88 -8.49 15.40
C ILE A 155 10.50 -7.28 14.55
N ILE A 156 9.83 -7.51 13.41
CA ILE A 156 9.34 -6.44 12.56
C ILE A 156 8.35 -5.58 13.34
N GLN A 157 7.38 -6.19 14.01
CA GLN A 157 6.42 -5.45 14.81
C GLN A 157 7.07 -4.58 15.87
N ALA A 158 8.05 -5.10 16.60
CA ALA A 158 8.78 -4.32 17.60
C ALA A 158 9.54 -3.12 16.98
N LEU A 159 10.06 -3.24 15.76
CA LEU A 159 10.70 -2.14 15.04
C LEU A 159 9.68 -1.07 14.62
N VAL A 160 8.54 -1.49 14.10
CA VAL A 160 7.43 -0.58 13.72
C VAL A 160 6.91 0.17 14.95
N ASP A 161 6.65 -0.52 16.07
CA ASP A 161 6.22 0.09 17.32
C ASP A 161 7.21 1.14 17.83
N LYS A 162 8.49 0.81 17.75
CA LYS A 162 9.56 1.74 18.13
C LYS A 162 9.59 2.96 17.22
N TYR A 163 9.38 2.75 15.91
CA TYR A 163 9.34 3.83 14.94
C TYR A 163 8.15 4.77 15.20
N ILE A 164 6.94 4.22 15.40
CA ILE A 164 5.75 4.99 15.76
C ILE A 164 5.98 5.81 17.04
N LYS A 165 6.50 5.17 18.10
CA LYS A 165 6.79 5.84 19.39
C LYS A 165 7.85 6.94 19.28
N SER A 166 8.74 6.87 18.30
CA SER A 166 9.78 7.89 18.08
C SER A 166 9.24 9.22 17.56
N GLY A 167 8.03 9.23 17.01
CA GLY A 167 7.41 10.43 16.38
C GLY A 167 8.06 10.84 15.04
N LYS A 168 9.00 10.08 14.51
CA LYS A 168 9.72 10.41 13.26
C LYS A 168 8.78 10.51 12.06
N MET A 169 7.71 9.74 12.06
CA MET A 169 6.70 9.77 11.01
C MET A 169 6.10 11.16 10.80
N LEU A 170 5.92 11.92 11.89
CA LEU A 170 5.31 13.25 11.89
C LEU A 170 6.34 14.39 11.80
N SER A 171 7.64 14.09 11.75
CA SER A 171 8.73 15.06 11.77
C SER A 171 9.39 15.17 10.39
N ASP A 172 9.66 16.39 9.95
CA ASP A 172 10.46 16.68 8.74
C ASP A 172 11.98 16.73 9.02
N ASP A 173 12.38 16.53 10.29
CA ASP A 173 13.77 16.57 10.77
C ASP A 173 14.58 15.30 10.41
#